data_879715c2dc68c0f52f1571bebdbe25ed
#
_entry.id   879715c2dc68c0f52f1571bebdbe25ed
#
_cell.length_a   1.000
_cell.length_b   1.000
_cell.length_c   1.000
_cell.angle_alpha   90.00
_cell.angle_beta   90.00
_cell.angle_gamma   90.00
#
_symmetry.space_group_name_H-M   'P 1'
#
loop_
_entity.id
_entity.type
_entity.pdbx_description
1 polymer ?
#
loop_
_entity_poly.entity_id
_entity_poly.type
_entity_poly.pdbx_seq_one_letter_code
_entity_poly.pdbx_strand_id
1 'polypeptide(L)'
;MWARKIVFVGLALVVVGSVAHARSARMVGAVASVTPNSLDVMTKSEGMQSVRLDNRTEYMKWITHKPWQESQQANFGSLSVGRCVEVDRRSADTNDAKRVWVSTEPIGSLYDPCRSFRK
;
A
#
# COMPACT_ATOMS: atom_id res chain seq x y z
N MET A 1 0.33 -18.81 47.49
CA MET A 1 0.31 -19.62 46.35
C MET A 1 -0.83 -19.48 45.44
N TRP A 2 -1.85 -19.02 45.86
CA TRP A 2 -2.97 -18.89 45.05
C TRP A 2 -2.90 -17.74 44.13
N ALA A 3 -2.08 -16.84 44.39
CA ALA A 3 -2.01 -15.66 43.58
C ALA A 3 -1.70 -15.91 42.15
N ARG A 4 -1.06 -17.00 41.91
CA ARG A 4 -0.65 -17.24 40.59
C ARG A 4 -1.74 -17.33 39.58
N LYS A 5 -2.86 -17.75 39.95
CA LYS A 5 -3.87 -17.88 39.00
C LYS A 5 -4.25 -16.65 38.34
N ILE A 6 -4.19 -15.62 39.01
CA ILE A 6 -4.60 -14.35 38.53
C ILE A 6 -3.82 -13.89 37.37
N VAL A 7 -2.60 -14.30 37.38
CA VAL A 7 -1.69 -13.89 36.35
C VAL A 7 -2.08 -14.31 34.97
N PHE A 8 -2.67 -15.43 34.85
CA PHE A 8 -3.01 -15.94 33.56
C PHE A 8 -3.97 -15.10 32.80
N VAL A 9 -4.86 -14.57 33.47
CA VAL A 9 -5.90 -13.81 32.83
C VAL A 9 -5.38 -12.63 32.09
N GLY A 10 -4.49 -11.92 32.70
CA GLY A 10 -3.97 -10.76 32.07
C GLY A 10 -3.21 -11.05 30.81
N LEU A 11 -2.60 -12.17 30.80
CA LEU A 11 -1.84 -12.57 29.70
C LEU A 11 -2.63 -12.74 28.44
N ALA A 12 -3.73 -13.40 28.56
CA ALA A 12 -4.54 -13.67 27.41
C ALA A 12 -5.00 -12.41 26.71
N LEU A 13 -5.30 -11.41 27.46
CA LEU A 13 -5.80 -10.19 26.88
C LEU A 13 -4.79 -9.49 26.02
N VAL A 14 -3.57 -9.54 26.43
CA VAL A 14 -2.52 -8.86 25.70
C VAL A 14 -2.35 -9.44 24.31
N VAL A 15 -2.43 -10.73 24.22
CA VAL A 15 -2.24 -11.38 22.94
C VAL A 15 -3.28 -10.98 21.93
N VAL A 16 -4.49 -10.91 22.35
CA VAL A 16 -5.57 -10.58 21.44
C VAL A 16 -5.41 -9.17 20.88
N GLY A 17 -5.03 -8.24 21.72
CA GLY A 17 -4.90 -6.88 21.28
C GLY A 17 -3.85 -6.68 20.21
N SER A 18 -2.75 -7.38 20.31
CA SER A 18 -1.67 -7.16 19.37
C SER A 18 -1.97 -7.68 17.97
N VAL A 19 -2.78 -8.69 17.86
CA VAL A 19 -3.09 -9.25 16.56
C VAL A 19 -4.01 -8.36 15.76
N ALA A 20 -4.91 -7.70 16.41
CA ALA A 20 -5.95 -6.95 15.75
C ALA A 20 -5.47 -5.74 14.95
N HIS A 21 -4.27 -5.28 15.21
CA HIS A 21 -3.81 -4.05 14.60
C HIS A 21 -2.67 -4.20 13.62
N ALA A 22 -2.46 -5.40 13.12
CA ALA A 22 -1.42 -5.63 12.14
C ALA A 22 -1.77 -4.91 10.84
N ARG A 23 -0.79 -4.23 10.29
CA ARG A 23 -0.92 -3.43 9.08
C ARG A 23 -0.44 -4.24 7.89
N SER A 24 -1.10 -4.09 6.75
CA SER A 24 -0.68 -4.76 5.52
C SER A 24 0.56 -4.10 4.93
N ALA A 25 1.44 -4.89 4.34
CA ALA A 25 2.56 -4.35 3.59
C ALA A 25 2.11 -3.74 2.26
N ARG A 26 0.96 -4.13 1.75
CA ARG A 26 0.42 -3.58 0.51
C ARG A 26 -0.60 -2.50 0.78
N MET A 27 -0.59 -1.47 -0.05
CA MET A 27 -1.64 -0.46 0.00
C MET A 27 -1.98 0.01 -1.40
N VAL A 28 -3.22 0.41 -1.59
CA VAL A 28 -3.73 0.90 -2.88
C VAL A 28 -4.24 2.31 -2.67
N GLY A 29 -3.92 3.19 -3.59
CA GLY A 29 -4.42 4.56 -3.52
C GLY A 29 -4.07 5.35 -4.75
N ALA A 30 -4.50 6.60 -4.76
CA ALA A 30 -4.24 7.52 -5.84
C ALA A 30 -3.07 8.43 -5.48
N VAL A 31 -2.20 8.65 -6.44
CA VAL A 31 -1.04 9.51 -6.24
C VAL A 31 -1.49 10.94 -5.98
N ALA A 32 -1.07 11.50 -4.86
CA ALA A 32 -1.36 12.89 -4.51
C ALA A 32 -0.20 13.81 -4.87
N SER A 33 1.04 13.34 -4.71
CA SER A 33 2.22 14.10 -5.13
C SER A 33 3.40 13.16 -5.34
N VAL A 34 4.34 13.60 -6.16
CA VAL A 34 5.54 12.82 -6.51
C VAL A 34 6.74 13.72 -6.37
N THR A 35 7.78 13.23 -5.70
CA THR A 35 9.10 13.86 -5.70
C THR A 35 10.12 12.79 -6.07
N PRO A 36 11.37 13.14 -6.36
CA PRO A 36 12.37 12.12 -6.70
C PRO A 36 12.57 11.06 -5.61
N ASN A 37 12.27 11.40 -4.35
CA ASN A 37 12.53 10.50 -3.23
C ASN A 37 11.29 10.04 -2.50
N SER A 38 10.11 10.53 -2.88
CA SER A 38 8.89 10.16 -2.15
C SER A 38 7.66 10.20 -3.02
N LEU A 39 6.65 9.51 -2.56
CA LEU A 39 5.36 9.39 -3.22
C LEU A 39 4.30 9.52 -2.15
N ASP A 40 3.44 10.52 -2.27
CA ASP A 40 2.30 10.65 -1.36
C ASP A 40 1.09 10.02 -2.03
N VAL A 41 0.46 9.10 -1.33
CA VAL A 41 -0.64 8.31 -1.84
C VAL A 41 -1.84 8.45 -0.92
N MET A 42 -2.97 8.82 -1.49
CA MET A 42 -4.22 8.83 -0.75
C MET A 42 -4.81 7.43 -0.82
N THR A 43 -4.78 6.73 0.29
CA THR A 43 -5.23 5.34 0.34
C THR A 43 -6.68 5.26 0.79
N LYS A 44 -7.31 4.15 0.48
CA LYS A 44 -8.69 3.92 0.86
C LYS A 44 -8.84 3.63 2.35
N SER A 45 -7.91 2.89 2.92
CA SER A 45 -8.04 2.39 4.28
C SER A 45 -7.14 3.07 5.30
N GLU A 46 -6.04 3.69 4.86
CA GLU A 46 -5.06 4.25 5.79
C GLU A 46 -4.92 5.78 5.67
N GLY A 47 -5.72 6.41 4.81
CA GLY A 47 -5.61 7.85 4.57
C GLY A 47 -4.37 8.19 3.75
N MET A 48 -3.88 9.41 3.92
CA MET A 48 -2.70 9.86 3.19
C MET A 48 -1.45 9.19 3.74
N GLN A 49 -0.69 8.54 2.87
CA GLN A 49 0.54 7.88 3.24
C GLN A 49 1.69 8.43 2.40
N SER A 50 2.79 8.74 3.04
CA SER A 50 4.00 9.18 2.35
C SER A 50 4.96 7.99 2.30
N VAL A 51 5.37 7.63 1.10
CA VAL A 51 6.19 6.44 0.87
C VAL A 51 7.52 6.88 0.33
N ARG A 52 8.60 6.34 0.86
CA ARG A 52 9.95 6.67 0.40
C ARG A 52 10.30 5.82 -0.83
N LEU A 53 10.85 6.48 -1.83
CA LEU A 53 11.35 5.82 -3.05
C LEU A 53 12.88 5.88 -3.03
N ASP A 54 13.51 4.80 -3.43
CA ASP A 54 14.97 4.77 -3.53
C ASP A 54 15.38 4.02 -4.80
N ASN A 55 16.70 3.84 -4.98
CA ASN A 55 17.21 3.22 -6.20
C ASN A 55 16.94 1.71 -6.28
N ARG A 56 16.40 1.12 -5.23
CA ARG A 56 16.01 -0.29 -5.24
C ARG A 56 14.51 -0.47 -5.41
N THR A 57 13.75 0.62 -5.49
CA THR A 57 12.30 0.55 -5.72
C THR A 57 12.05 0.11 -7.15
N GLU A 58 11.24 -0.92 -7.34
CA GLU A 58 10.86 -1.41 -8.66
C GLU A 58 9.53 -0.83 -9.07
N TYR A 59 9.35 -0.61 -10.37
CA TYR A 59 8.10 -0.06 -10.91
C TYR A 59 7.56 -1.03 -11.94
N MET A 60 6.26 -1.36 -11.82
CA MET A 60 5.60 -2.31 -12.71
C MET A 60 4.30 -1.69 -13.22
N LYS A 61 3.90 -2.08 -14.42
CA LYS A 61 2.58 -1.69 -14.94
C LYS A 61 1.52 -2.59 -14.35
N TRP A 62 0.43 -2.00 -13.92
CA TRP A 62 -0.70 -2.72 -13.35
C TRP A 62 -1.81 -2.76 -14.39
N ILE A 63 -1.95 -3.89 -15.06
CA ILE A 63 -2.92 -4.06 -16.14
C ILE A 63 -4.12 -4.81 -15.59
N THR A 64 -5.18 -4.07 -15.25
CA THR A 64 -6.28 -4.62 -14.47
C THR A 64 -7.36 -5.32 -15.30
N HIS A 65 -7.55 -4.90 -16.55
CA HIS A 65 -8.62 -5.48 -17.36
C HIS A 65 -8.17 -6.61 -18.27
N LYS A 66 -6.90 -6.95 -18.19
CA LYS A 66 -6.35 -8.08 -18.96
C LYS A 66 -5.50 -8.94 -18.02
N PRO A 67 -6.13 -9.62 -17.08
CA PRO A 67 -5.37 -10.34 -16.05
C PRO A 67 -4.51 -11.49 -16.58
N TRP A 68 -4.76 -11.89 -17.83
CA TRP A 68 -3.94 -12.93 -18.45
C TRP A 68 -2.64 -12.38 -19.04
N GLN A 69 -2.47 -11.08 -19.12
CA GLN A 69 -1.22 -10.49 -19.58
C GLN A 69 -0.23 -10.41 -18.43
N GLU A 70 1.01 -10.68 -18.75
CA GLU A 70 2.06 -10.52 -17.76
C GLU A 70 2.31 -9.05 -17.49
N SER A 71 2.64 -8.74 -16.25
CA SER A 71 2.99 -7.38 -15.89
C SER A 71 4.28 -6.97 -16.58
N GLN A 72 4.30 -5.74 -17.04
CA GLN A 72 5.45 -5.19 -17.73
C GLN A 72 6.16 -4.21 -16.81
N GLN A 73 7.46 -4.05 -17.02
CA GLN A 73 8.23 -3.10 -16.25
C GLN A 73 7.83 -1.68 -16.60
N ALA A 74 7.73 -0.82 -15.59
CA ALA A 74 7.50 0.59 -15.75
C ALA A 74 8.73 1.34 -15.24
N ASN A 75 8.62 2.64 -15.03
CA ASN A 75 9.70 3.43 -14.45
C ASN A 75 9.12 4.57 -13.64
N PHE A 76 9.98 5.32 -12.98
CA PHE A 76 9.57 6.44 -12.15
C PHE A 76 8.72 7.45 -12.94
N GLY A 77 9.03 7.65 -14.20
CA GLY A 77 8.28 8.59 -15.05
C GLY A 77 6.83 8.19 -15.29
N SER A 78 6.46 6.95 -14.98
CA SER A 78 5.08 6.51 -15.09
C SER A 78 4.20 7.06 -13.97
N LEU A 79 4.79 7.56 -12.90
CA LEU A 79 4.05 8.11 -11.77
C LEU A 79 3.55 9.50 -12.14
N SER A 80 2.28 9.75 -11.91
CA SER A 80 1.70 11.08 -12.09
C SER A 80 0.56 11.25 -11.11
N VAL A 81 0.29 12.50 -10.76
CA VAL A 81 -0.80 12.83 -9.82
C VAL A 81 -2.11 12.30 -10.36
N GLY A 82 -2.87 11.64 -9.51
CA GLY A 82 -4.16 11.04 -9.84
C GLY A 82 -4.08 9.59 -10.27
N ARG A 83 -2.92 9.11 -10.68
CA ARG A 83 -2.76 7.72 -11.13
C ARG A 83 -2.95 6.76 -9.97
N CYS A 84 -3.67 5.67 -10.19
CA CYS A 84 -3.84 4.65 -9.16
C CYS A 84 -2.58 3.80 -9.08
N VAL A 85 -2.13 3.53 -7.86
CA VAL A 85 -0.96 2.69 -7.63
C VAL A 85 -1.25 1.67 -6.54
N GLU A 86 -0.56 0.55 -6.61
CA GLU A 86 -0.48 -0.38 -5.51
C GLU A 86 0.97 -0.38 -5.04
N VAL A 87 1.19 -0.05 -3.79
CA VAL A 87 2.54 0.03 -3.22
C VAL A 87 2.77 -1.18 -2.34
N ASP A 88 3.86 -1.90 -2.64
CA ASP A 88 4.30 -3.02 -1.85
C ASP A 88 5.45 -2.50 -1.01
N ARG A 89 5.24 -2.36 0.30
CA ARG A 89 6.25 -1.86 1.23
C ARG A 89 7.22 -2.97 1.57
N ARG A 90 8.45 -2.60 1.92
CA ARG A 90 9.46 -3.59 2.31
C ARG A 90 9.06 -4.35 3.55
N SER A 91 8.31 -3.70 4.42
CA SER A 91 7.69 -4.38 5.57
C SER A 91 6.46 -3.59 5.98
N ALA A 92 5.61 -4.20 6.81
CA ALA A 92 4.41 -3.52 7.30
C ALA A 92 4.75 -2.36 8.24
N ASP A 93 5.97 -2.34 8.78
CA ASP A 93 6.38 -1.33 9.76
C ASP A 93 7.01 -0.09 9.16
N THR A 94 7.37 -0.12 7.88
CA THR A 94 8.06 1.00 7.24
C THR A 94 7.23 1.49 6.06
N ASN A 95 7.53 2.70 5.63
CA ASN A 95 6.93 3.25 4.41
C ASN A 95 7.96 3.34 3.29
N ASP A 96 8.87 2.36 3.22
CA ASP A 96 9.82 2.26 2.12
C ASP A 96 9.21 1.38 1.04
N ALA A 97 9.13 1.90 -0.17
CA ALA A 97 8.55 1.15 -1.27
C ALA A 97 9.52 0.12 -1.81
N LYS A 98 9.10 -1.13 -1.82
CA LYS A 98 9.83 -2.19 -2.49
C LYS A 98 9.45 -2.21 -3.96
N ARG A 99 8.16 -2.11 -4.24
CA ARG A 99 7.64 -2.15 -5.61
C ARG A 99 6.41 -1.27 -5.71
N VAL A 100 6.29 -0.57 -6.82
CA VAL A 100 5.12 0.27 -7.09
C VAL A 100 4.50 -0.22 -8.39
N TRP A 101 3.25 -0.66 -8.31
CA TRP A 101 2.47 -1.07 -9.47
C TRP A 101 1.66 0.14 -9.91
N VAL A 102 1.84 0.56 -11.15
CA VAL A 102 1.21 1.78 -11.66
C VAL A 102 0.12 1.40 -12.65
N SER A 103 -1.11 1.81 -12.37
CA SER A 103 -2.23 1.50 -13.24
C SER A 103 -2.03 2.09 -14.63
N THR A 104 -2.34 1.29 -15.66
CA THR A 104 -2.28 1.74 -17.03
C THR A 104 -3.60 2.30 -17.51
N GLU A 105 -4.65 2.23 -16.69
CA GLU A 105 -5.98 2.69 -17.08
C GLU A 105 -6.08 4.21 -16.99
N PRO A 106 -6.88 4.83 -17.85
CA PRO A 106 -7.11 6.27 -17.72
C PRO A 106 -7.74 6.59 -16.37
N ILE A 107 -7.32 7.71 -15.81
CA ILE A 107 -7.82 8.14 -14.50
C ILE A 107 -9.34 8.32 -14.54
N GLY A 108 -10.03 7.67 -13.61
CA GLY A 108 -11.48 7.74 -13.51
C GLY A 108 -12.24 6.85 -14.47
N SER A 109 -11.54 6.08 -15.31
CA SER A 109 -12.22 5.19 -16.25
C SER A 109 -12.82 3.97 -15.54
N LEU A 110 -13.56 3.18 -16.30
CA LEU A 110 -14.25 2.00 -15.76
C LEU A 110 -13.29 1.01 -15.10
N TYR A 111 -12.10 0.86 -15.63
CA TYR A 111 -11.12 -0.09 -15.13
C TYR A 111 -10.08 0.53 -14.19
N ASP A 112 -10.23 1.81 -13.83
CA ASP A 112 -9.34 2.46 -12.88
C ASP A 112 -9.58 1.86 -11.50
N PRO A 113 -8.58 1.22 -10.89
CA PRO A 113 -8.79 0.56 -9.60
C PRO A 113 -9.15 1.54 -8.47
N CYS A 114 -8.81 2.80 -8.63
CA CYS A 114 -9.12 3.83 -7.63
C CYS A 114 -10.43 4.54 -7.90
N ARG A 115 -11.17 4.12 -8.92
CA ARG A 115 -12.38 4.81 -9.32
C ARG A 115 -13.41 4.93 -8.20
N SER A 116 -13.54 3.88 -7.40
CA SER A 116 -14.62 3.82 -6.41
C SER A 116 -14.43 4.79 -5.24
N PHE A 117 -13.22 5.26 -5.00
CA PHE A 117 -12.97 6.19 -3.90
C PHE A 117 -12.41 7.53 -4.34
N ARG A 118 -12.44 7.83 -5.62
CA ARG A 118 -12.10 9.17 -6.09
C ARG A 118 -13.31 10.08 -5.93
N LYS A 119 -13.05 11.28 -5.61
CA LYS A 119 -14.11 12.28 -5.51
C LYS A 119 -14.04 13.25 -6.65
#